data_7630d31d15c554d2dbca6153d7b42875
#
_entry.id   7630d31d15c554d2dbca6153d7b42875
#
_cell.length_a   1.000
_cell.length_b   1.000
_cell.length_c   1.000
_cell.angle_alpha   90.00
_cell.angle_beta   90.00
_cell.angle_gamma   90.00
#
_symmetry.space_group_name_H-M   'P 1'
#
loop_
_entity.id
_entity.type
_entity.pdbx_description
1 polymer ?
#
loop_
_entity_poly.entity_id
_entity_poly.type
_entity_poly.pdbx_seq_one_letter_code
_entity_poly.pdbx_strand_id
1 'polypeptide(L)'
;MLLGDFVDDYTVKVVDVFAMPQSGTAVSVETIDEIFQQEMLELLKATNRTENVVGWYHSHPGFGCWLSGVDINTQSSFEKLHPRCVAVVVDPIQSVKGKVVIDAFRNIPPDPMPKTEARQTTSNIGHLSKPSIQALIHGLNHYYYSMPISYRKNDLETRMLMNLHKRAWSKGMELGSFESIANDNAAAISEIHRLSKLYHKAIIEEGQTSLEKFAVDSVGKIDARKRLQESVDSVMGSNILQILGTMLDSVAF
;
A
#
# COMPACT_ATOMS: atom_id res chain seq x y z
N MET A 1 -9.76 -6.12 -8.71
CA MET A 1 -8.78 -5.47 -9.60
C MET A 1 -8.15 -4.29 -8.86
N LEU A 2 -6.91 -3.95 -9.17
CA LEU A 2 -6.19 -2.82 -8.59
C LEU A 2 -6.18 -1.66 -9.59
N LEU A 3 -6.59 -0.49 -9.15
CA LEU A 3 -6.60 0.74 -9.94
C LEU A 3 -5.49 1.67 -9.47
N GLY A 4 -4.80 2.30 -10.38
CA GLY A 4 -3.71 3.21 -10.05
C GLY A 4 -2.87 3.65 -11.24
N ASP A 5 -1.62 4.01 -10.95
CA ASP A 5 -0.69 4.55 -11.93
C ASP A 5 0.68 3.88 -11.84
N PHE A 6 1.33 3.77 -12.98
CA PHE A 6 2.74 3.41 -13.07
C PHE A 6 3.59 4.68 -12.99
N VAL A 7 4.00 5.04 -11.78
CA VAL A 7 4.68 6.32 -11.51
C VAL A 7 6.06 6.37 -12.17
N ASP A 8 6.84 5.31 -12.02
CA ASP A 8 8.16 5.16 -12.62
C ASP A 8 8.46 3.66 -12.84
N ASP A 9 9.66 3.33 -13.31
CA ASP A 9 10.03 1.93 -13.63
C ASP A 9 10.05 1.01 -12.38
N TYR A 10 10.12 1.59 -11.19
CA TYR A 10 10.25 0.88 -9.92
C TYR A 10 9.02 0.99 -9.03
N THR A 11 8.09 1.92 -9.35
CA THR A 11 6.98 2.28 -8.46
C THR A 11 5.62 2.12 -9.14
N VAL A 12 4.78 1.26 -8.57
CA VAL A 12 3.37 1.13 -8.92
C VAL A 12 2.55 1.69 -7.76
N LYS A 13 1.76 2.73 -8.04
CA LYS A 13 0.90 3.38 -7.05
C LYS A 13 -0.53 2.87 -7.21
N VAL A 14 -0.99 2.10 -6.25
CA VAL A 14 -2.39 1.68 -6.17
C VAL A 14 -3.19 2.76 -5.43
N VAL A 15 -4.25 3.23 -6.03
CA VAL A 15 -5.12 4.29 -5.50
C VAL A 15 -6.44 3.73 -5.02
N ASP A 16 -6.98 2.73 -5.74
CA ASP A 16 -8.27 2.14 -5.44
C ASP A 16 -8.34 0.67 -5.86
N VAL A 17 -9.40 -0.01 -5.46
CA VAL A 17 -9.66 -1.39 -5.82
C VAL A 17 -11.15 -1.58 -6.12
N PHE A 18 -11.48 -2.50 -7.00
CA PHE A 18 -12.84 -3.00 -7.16
C PHE A 18 -12.88 -4.53 -7.14
N ALA A 19 -13.95 -5.07 -6.59
CA ALA A 19 -14.17 -6.50 -6.53
C ALA A 19 -14.67 -7.01 -7.88
N MET A 20 -14.26 -8.23 -8.22
CA MET A 20 -14.78 -8.97 -9.37
C MET A 20 -15.85 -9.96 -8.88
N PRO A 21 -16.93 -10.19 -9.68
CA PRO A 21 -17.82 -11.30 -9.40
C PRO A 21 -17.01 -12.60 -9.41
N GLN A 22 -17.22 -13.42 -8.42
CA GLN A 22 -16.55 -14.71 -8.33
C GLN A 22 -17.58 -15.80 -8.07
N SER A 23 -17.57 -16.81 -8.90
CA SER A 23 -18.17 -18.11 -8.66
C SER A 23 -17.02 -19.09 -8.41
N GLY A 24 -16.95 -19.67 -7.24
CA GLY A 24 -15.87 -20.58 -6.90
C GLY A 24 -16.17 -21.40 -5.66
N THR A 25 -15.43 -22.46 -5.49
CA THR A 25 -15.41 -23.25 -4.24
C THR A 25 -14.30 -22.73 -3.32
N ALA A 26 -14.28 -23.18 -2.06
CA ALA A 26 -13.24 -22.79 -1.10
C ALA A 26 -11.79 -23.11 -1.53
N VAL A 27 -11.60 -23.86 -2.60
CA VAL A 27 -10.31 -24.35 -3.10
C VAL A 27 -10.05 -24.04 -4.60
N SER A 28 -11.01 -23.48 -5.32
CA SER A 28 -10.83 -23.15 -6.76
C SER A 28 -11.29 -21.73 -7.04
N VAL A 29 -10.43 -20.96 -7.69
CA VAL A 29 -10.71 -19.61 -8.17
C VAL A 29 -11.04 -19.71 -9.65
N GLU A 30 -12.16 -19.12 -10.07
CA GLU A 30 -12.49 -19.00 -11.48
C GLU A 30 -11.70 -17.86 -12.15
N THR A 31 -11.64 -17.95 -13.47
CA THR A 31 -11.00 -16.96 -14.33
C THR A 31 -11.67 -15.59 -14.15
N ILE A 32 -10.89 -14.54 -14.26
CA ILE A 32 -11.35 -13.16 -14.21
C ILE A 32 -12.31 -12.92 -15.37
N ASP A 33 -13.51 -12.42 -15.08
CA ASP A 33 -14.51 -12.05 -16.08
C ASP A 33 -14.07 -10.75 -16.80
N GLU A 34 -13.61 -10.91 -18.04
CA GLU A 34 -13.12 -9.79 -18.87
C GLU A 34 -14.24 -8.81 -19.24
N ILE A 35 -15.47 -9.31 -19.40
CA ILE A 35 -16.64 -8.48 -19.77
C ILE A 35 -16.96 -7.54 -18.60
N PHE A 36 -17.10 -8.09 -17.40
CA PHE A 36 -17.35 -7.29 -16.22
C PHE A 36 -16.23 -6.28 -15.96
N GLN A 37 -14.98 -6.68 -16.18
CA GLN A 37 -13.85 -5.76 -16.03
C GLN A 37 -13.99 -4.56 -16.98
N GLN A 38 -14.35 -4.79 -18.24
CA GLN A 38 -14.52 -3.72 -19.21
C GLN A 38 -15.69 -2.80 -18.86
N GLU A 39 -16.86 -3.36 -18.52
CA GLU A 39 -18.03 -2.59 -18.08
C GLU A 39 -17.70 -1.72 -16.86
N MET A 40 -17.00 -2.26 -15.88
CA MET A 40 -16.60 -1.50 -14.69
C MET A 40 -15.65 -0.36 -15.03
N LEU A 41 -14.69 -0.57 -15.93
CA LEU A 41 -13.77 0.47 -16.38
C LEU A 41 -14.50 1.59 -17.15
N GLU A 42 -15.52 1.25 -17.94
CA GLU A 42 -16.36 2.25 -18.62
C GLU A 42 -17.16 3.08 -17.63
N LEU A 43 -17.74 2.45 -16.60
CA LEU A 43 -18.44 3.14 -15.50
C LEU A 43 -17.49 4.07 -14.72
N LEU A 44 -16.30 3.62 -14.40
CA LEU A 44 -15.30 4.44 -13.75
C LEU A 44 -14.89 5.67 -14.58
N LYS A 45 -14.69 5.49 -15.88
CA LYS A 45 -14.42 6.62 -16.79
C LYS A 45 -15.58 7.61 -16.85
N ALA A 46 -16.82 7.12 -16.83
CA ALA A 46 -18.02 7.97 -16.80
C ALA A 46 -18.12 8.81 -15.52
N THR A 47 -17.49 8.38 -14.43
CA THR A 47 -17.40 9.13 -13.15
C THR A 47 -16.12 9.99 -13.04
N ASN A 48 -15.44 10.26 -14.17
CA ASN A 48 -14.17 11.01 -14.23
C ASN A 48 -13.01 10.35 -13.47
N ARG A 49 -13.04 9.03 -13.29
CA ARG A 49 -11.93 8.26 -12.76
C ARG A 49 -11.02 7.84 -13.94
N THR A 50 -9.76 8.24 -13.87
CA THR A 50 -8.79 8.07 -14.97
C THR A 50 -7.72 7.02 -14.67
N GLU A 51 -7.81 6.38 -13.52
CA GLU A 51 -6.85 5.36 -13.08
C GLU A 51 -6.86 4.15 -14.02
N ASN A 52 -5.69 3.58 -14.25
CA ASN A 52 -5.52 2.38 -15.04
C ASN A 52 -5.58 1.13 -14.17
N VAL A 53 -5.84 -0.02 -14.77
CA VAL A 53 -5.65 -1.30 -14.10
C VAL A 53 -4.15 -1.56 -14.00
N VAL A 54 -3.63 -1.60 -12.78
CA VAL A 54 -2.21 -1.82 -12.50
C VAL A 54 -1.91 -3.22 -11.98
N GLY A 55 -2.96 -4.01 -11.77
CA GLY A 55 -2.85 -5.38 -11.32
C GLY A 55 -4.13 -5.95 -10.76
N TRP A 56 -4.00 -7.03 -10.05
CA TRP A 56 -5.11 -7.76 -9.45
C TRP A 56 -4.75 -8.26 -8.05
N TYR A 57 -5.75 -8.63 -7.27
CA TYR A 57 -5.54 -9.18 -5.94
C TYR A 57 -6.49 -10.33 -5.66
N HIS A 58 -6.06 -11.23 -4.79
CA HIS A 58 -6.88 -12.29 -4.24
C HIS A 58 -6.46 -12.63 -2.80
N SER A 59 -7.28 -13.42 -2.12
CA SER A 59 -7.02 -13.81 -0.73
C SER A 59 -6.61 -15.28 -0.62
N HIS A 60 -5.65 -15.55 0.27
CA HIS A 60 -5.26 -16.88 0.72
C HIS A 60 -5.59 -17.06 2.21
N PRO A 61 -6.84 -17.35 2.58
CA PRO A 61 -7.24 -17.42 3.99
C PRO A 61 -6.49 -18.53 4.75
N GLY A 62 -5.52 -18.19 5.58
CA GLY A 62 -4.72 -19.11 6.39
C GLY A 62 -3.55 -19.81 5.67
N PHE A 63 -3.35 -19.53 4.38
CA PHE A 63 -2.32 -20.22 3.58
C PHE A 63 -1.04 -19.39 3.38
N GLY A 64 -1.05 -18.12 3.79
CA GLY A 64 0.06 -17.20 3.55
C GLY A 64 0.11 -16.66 2.11
N CYS A 65 1.06 -15.78 1.84
CA CYS A 65 1.19 -15.10 0.56
C CYS A 65 2.16 -15.85 -0.36
N TRP A 66 1.63 -16.37 -1.46
CA TRP A 66 2.36 -17.08 -2.53
C TRP A 66 1.45 -17.17 -3.76
N LEU A 67 1.99 -17.55 -4.92
CA LEU A 67 1.21 -17.74 -6.15
C LEU A 67 1.12 -19.22 -6.51
N SER A 68 -0.09 -19.69 -6.78
CA SER A 68 -0.34 -21.01 -7.38
C SER A 68 0.03 -21.01 -8.88
N GLY A 69 0.03 -22.19 -9.49
CA GLY A 69 0.24 -22.30 -10.94
C GLY A 69 -0.81 -21.54 -11.77
N VAL A 70 -2.06 -21.51 -11.28
CA VAL A 70 -3.14 -20.72 -11.90
C VAL A 70 -2.88 -19.25 -11.78
N ASP A 71 -2.44 -18.79 -10.60
CA ASP A 71 -2.13 -17.38 -10.35
C ASP A 71 -0.95 -16.90 -11.20
N ILE A 72 0.08 -17.73 -11.39
CA ILE A 72 1.21 -17.45 -12.27
C ILE A 72 0.74 -17.26 -13.71
N ASN A 73 -0.16 -18.10 -14.20
CA ASN A 73 -0.73 -17.97 -15.55
C ASN A 73 -1.58 -16.72 -15.68
N THR A 74 -2.41 -16.42 -14.69
CA THR A 74 -3.21 -15.19 -14.63
C THR A 74 -2.29 -13.97 -14.65
N GLN A 75 -1.27 -13.94 -13.82
CA GLN A 75 -0.29 -12.86 -13.77
C GLN A 75 0.43 -12.70 -15.12
N SER A 76 0.77 -13.81 -15.78
CA SER A 76 1.37 -13.77 -17.12
C SER A 76 0.46 -13.11 -18.16
N SER A 77 -0.87 -13.29 -18.04
CA SER A 77 -1.83 -12.62 -18.91
C SER A 77 -1.88 -11.11 -18.66
N PHE A 78 -1.84 -10.68 -17.39
CA PHE A 78 -1.75 -9.26 -17.04
C PHE A 78 -0.44 -8.62 -17.50
N GLU A 79 0.68 -9.31 -17.34
CA GLU A 79 1.98 -8.80 -17.78
C GLU A 79 2.11 -8.68 -19.31
N LYS A 80 1.35 -9.46 -20.08
CA LYS A 80 1.23 -9.27 -21.53
C LYS A 80 0.51 -7.97 -21.90
N LEU A 81 -0.46 -7.54 -21.08
CA LEU A 81 -1.14 -6.25 -21.26
C LEU A 81 -0.22 -5.11 -20.86
N HIS A 82 0.42 -5.22 -19.71
CA HIS A 82 1.39 -4.24 -19.23
C HIS A 82 2.47 -4.92 -18.37
N PRO A 83 3.76 -4.87 -18.78
CA PRO A 83 4.84 -5.61 -18.12
C PRO A 83 5.04 -5.29 -16.63
N ARG A 84 4.51 -4.16 -16.16
CA ARG A 84 4.62 -3.71 -14.77
C ARG A 84 3.42 -4.05 -13.91
N CYS A 85 2.43 -4.80 -14.43
CA CYS A 85 1.31 -5.29 -13.64
C CYS A 85 1.77 -6.15 -12.47
N VAL A 86 1.04 -6.07 -11.36
CA VAL A 86 1.37 -6.76 -10.11
C VAL A 86 0.22 -7.67 -9.66
N ALA A 87 0.57 -8.80 -9.07
CA ALA A 87 -0.36 -9.67 -8.35
C ALA A 87 -0.18 -9.43 -6.84
N VAL A 88 -1.26 -9.17 -6.13
CA VAL A 88 -1.26 -8.97 -4.68
C VAL A 88 -2.01 -10.10 -4.00
N VAL A 89 -1.40 -10.71 -3.00
CA VAL A 89 -2.01 -11.76 -2.18
C VAL A 89 -2.15 -11.28 -0.75
N VAL A 90 -3.33 -11.48 -0.18
CA VAL A 90 -3.64 -11.09 1.21
C VAL A 90 -4.07 -12.32 1.99
N ASP A 91 -3.52 -12.51 3.17
CA ASP A 91 -4.01 -13.52 4.12
C ASP A 91 -4.82 -12.85 5.23
N PRO A 92 -6.15 -12.88 5.17
CA PRO A 92 -7.00 -12.21 6.16
C PRO A 92 -6.97 -12.90 7.52
N ILE A 93 -6.71 -14.21 7.57
CA ILE A 93 -6.71 -14.99 8.84
C ILE A 93 -5.41 -14.72 9.62
N GLN A 94 -4.28 -14.64 8.94
CA GLN A 94 -2.99 -14.32 9.58
C GLN A 94 -2.80 -12.83 9.84
N SER A 95 -3.66 -11.98 9.29
CA SER A 95 -3.66 -10.53 9.53
C SER A 95 -4.27 -10.21 10.90
N VAL A 96 -3.45 -10.26 11.95
CA VAL A 96 -3.89 -10.10 13.34
C VAL A 96 -3.15 -8.95 14.05
N LYS A 97 -3.77 -8.37 15.08
CA LYS A 97 -3.16 -7.37 15.96
C LYS A 97 -2.60 -6.14 15.22
N GLY A 98 -3.33 -5.68 14.21
CA GLY A 98 -2.92 -4.52 13.41
C GLY A 98 -1.86 -4.80 12.35
N LYS A 99 -1.35 -6.03 12.25
CA LYS A 99 -0.47 -6.46 11.17
C LYS A 99 -1.30 -6.96 9.99
N VAL A 100 -1.01 -6.47 8.79
CA VAL A 100 -1.58 -6.98 7.55
C VAL A 100 -0.56 -7.92 6.91
N VAL A 101 -0.97 -9.18 6.67
CA VAL A 101 -0.17 -10.15 5.92
C VAL A 101 -0.55 -10.01 4.45
N ILE A 102 0.28 -9.30 3.72
CA ILE A 102 0.10 -8.93 2.32
C ILE A 102 1.45 -9.01 1.63
N ASP A 103 1.47 -9.49 0.41
CA ASP A 103 2.65 -9.50 -0.44
C ASP A 103 2.29 -9.21 -1.89
N ALA A 104 3.21 -8.66 -2.65
CA ALA A 104 3.05 -8.35 -4.06
C ALA A 104 4.08 -9.11 -4.88
N PHE A 105 3.64 -9.62 -6.02
CA PHE A 105 4.45 -10.50 -6.86
C PHE A 105 4.42 -10.06 -8.31
N ARG A 106 5.50 -10.41 -9.00
CA ARG A 106 5.61 -10.32 -10.46
C ARG A 106 6.33 -11.55 -10.98
N ASN A 107 5.96 -12.01 -12.16
CA ASN A 107 6.59 -13.17 -12.77
C ASN A 107 8.04 -12.85 -13.18
N ILE A 108 8.88 -13.87 -13.13
CA ILE A 108 10.21 -13.83 -13.70
C ILE A 108 10.07 -14.21 -15.17
N PRO A 109 10.51 -13.36 -16.11
CA PRO A 109 10.48 -13.71 -17.54
C PRO A 109 11.20 -15.04 -17.77
N PRO A 110 10.67 -15.93 -18.62
CA PRO A 110 11.36 -17.15 -18.97
C PRO A 110 12.66 -16.81 -19.71
N ASP A 111 13.78 -17.00 -19.01
CA ASP A 111 15.10 -16.76 -19.59
C ASP A 111 15.46 -17.98 -20.46
N PRO A 112 15.91 -17.81 -21.72
CA PRO A 112 16.38 -18.91 -22.54
C PRO A 112 17.69 -19.57 -22.04
N MET A 113 18.35 -18.98 -21.07
CA MET A 113 19.55 -19.58 -20.44
C MET A 113 19.22 -20.32 -19.14
N PRO A 114 19.85 -21.47 -18.86
CA PRO A 114 19.68 -22.18 -17.59
C PRO A 114 20.13 -21.27 -16.45
N LYS A 115 19.21 -20.99 -15.53
CA LYS A 115 19.46 -20.11 -14.39
C LYS A 115 20.50 -20.70 -13.48
N THR A 116 21.66 -20.11 -13.46
CA THR A 116 22.52 -20.14 -12.28
C THR A 116 21.73 -19.56 -11.11
N GLU A 117 21.80 -20.22 -9.94
CA GLU A 117 21.13 -19.77 -8.72
C GLU A 117 21.21 -18.26 -8.55
N ALA A 118 20.06 -17.64 -8.23
CA ALA A 118 19.97 -16.20 -8.06
C ALA A 118 21.06 -15.74 -7.06
N ARG A 119 22.02 -14.99 -7.53
CA ARG A 119 23.13 -14.50 -6.71
C ARG A 119 22.57 -13.54 -5.68
N GLN A 120 22.55 -13.97 -4.42
CA GLN A 120 22.22 -13.08 -3.31
C GLN A 120 23.30 -12.01 -3.20
N THR A 121 22.92 -10.76 -3.46
CA THR A 121 23.84 -9.64 -3.28
C THR A 121 23.85 -9.23 -1.82
N THR A 122 25.05 -9.03 -1.26
CA THR A 122 25.26 -8.65 0.13
C THR A 122 24.65 -7.29 0.51
N SER A 123 24.29 -6.45 -0.48
CA SER A 123 23.65 -5.15 -0.29
C SER A 123 22.23 -5.22 0.28
N ASN A 124 21.56 -6.37 0.22
CA ASN A 124 20.19 -6.55 0.71
C ASN A 124 20.09 -7.26 2.06
N ILE A 125 21.22 -7.51 2.74
CA ILE A 125 21.25 -8.24 4.03
C ILE A 125 20.38 -7.58 5.12
N GLY A 126 20.22 -6.26 5.11
CA GLY A 126 19.39 -5.53 6.07
C GLY A 126 17.87 -5.66 5.83
N HIS A 127 17.43 -6.19 4.69
CA HIS A 127 16.03 -6.29 4.29
C HIS A 127 15.59 -7.72 3.95
N LEU A 128 16.36 -8.73 4.32
CA LEU A 128 15.98 -10.13 4.15
C LEU A 128 14.79 -10.46 5.08
N SER A 129 13.58 -10.22 4.61
CA SER A 129 12.44 -10.94 5.13
C SER A 129 12.63 -12.41 4.72
N LYS A 130 12.71 -13.32 5.69
CA LYS A 130 12.80 -14.74 5.39
C LYS A 130 11.52 -15.15 4.66
N PRO A 131 11.61 -15.61 3.40
CA PRO A 131 10.44 -16.06 2.67
C PRO A 131 9.79 -17.22 3.42
N SER A 132 8.47 -17.35 3.34
CA SER A 132 7.79 -18.49 3.93
C SER A 132 8.22 -19.76 3.18
N ILE A 133 8.36 -20.87 3.90
CA ILE A 133 8.70 -22.17 3.30
C ILE A 133 7.66 -22.55 2.23
N GLN A 134 6.40 -22.25 2.46
CA GLN A 134 5.31 -22.48 1.50
C GLN A 134 5.55 -21.71 0.20
N ALA A 135 5.91 -20.42 0.27
CA ALA A 135 6.20 -19.64 -0.92
C ALA A 135 7.38 -20.23 -1.73
N LEU A 136 8.42 -20.72 -1.06
CA LEU A 136 9.56 -21.36 -1.72
C LEU A 136 9.16 -22.67 -2.40
N ILE A 137 8.33 -23.51 -1.77
CA ILE A 137 7.81 -24.74 -2.37
C ILE A 137 6.97 -24.42 -3.63
N HIS A 138 6.22 -23.33 -3.62
CA HIS A 138 5.40 -22.87 -4.74
C HIS A 138 6.18 -22.04 -5.79
N GLY A 139 7.51 -22.03 -5.71
CA GLY A 139 8.39 -21.51 -6.76
C GLY A 139 8.73 -20.04 -6.66
N LEU A 140 8.63 -19.43 -5.47
CA LEU A 140 9.18 -18.11 -5.21
C LEU A 140 10.68 -18.09 -5.57
N ASN A 141 11.11 -17.05 -6.26
CA ASN A 141 12.44 -16.85 -6.84
C ASN A 141 12.79 -17.78 -8.03
N HIS A 142 11.88 -18.67 -8.43
CA HIS A 142 12.01 -19.48 -9.65
C HIS A 142 11.08 -19.01 -10.76
N TYR A 143 9.81 -18.83 -10.44
CA TYR A 143 8.77 -18.43 -11.39
C TYR A 143 8.30 -17.00 -11.19
N TYR A 144 8.36 -16.50 -9.96
CA TYR A 144 7.95 -15.16 -9.57
C TYR A 144 8.81 -14.65 -8.42
N TYR A 145 8.80 -13.35 -8.18
CA TYR A 145 9.52 -12.71 -7.08
C TYR A 145 8.61 -11.77 -6.30
N SER A 146 8.94 -11.59 -5.01
CA SER A 146 8.23 -10.68 -4.11
C SER A 146 8.76 -9.25 -4.29
N MET A 147 7.85 -8.28 -4.20
CA MET A 147 8.13 -6.85 -4.28
C MET A 147 7.88 -6.20 -2.93
N PRO A 148 8.69 -5.21 -2.51
CA PRO A 148 8.44 -4.48 -1.28
C PRO A 148 7.14 -3.66 -1.40
N ILE A 149 6.33 -3.71 -0.34
CA ILE A 149 5.07 -2.96 -0.26
C ILE A 149 5.21 -1.87 0.80
N SER A 150 4.72 -0.68 0.47
CA SER A 150 4.45 0.38 1.42
C SER A 150 2.99 0.80 1.34
N TYR A 151 2.35 1.08 2.47
CA TYR A 151 0.98 1.56 2.49
C TYR A 151 0.79 2.58 3.61
N ARG A 152 -0.09 3.55 3.36
CA ARG A 152 -0.50 4.54 4.36
C ARG A 152 -1.68 3.99 5.15
N LYS A 153 -1.69 4.29 6.43
CA LYS A 153 -2.83 4.06 7.32
C LYS A 153 -3.09 5.35 8.11
N ASN A 154 -4.34 5.74 8.20
CA ASN A 154 -4.75 6.77 9.14
C ASN A 154 -5.01 6.15 10.53
N ASP A 155 -5.26 6.99 11.53
CA ASP A 155 -5.49 6.53 12.90
C ASP A 155 -6.74 5.67 13.06
N LEU A 156 -7.81 5.98 12.30
CA LEU A 156 -9.03 5.17 12.30
C LEU A 156 -8.80 3.80 11.71
N GLU A 157 -8.11 3.70 10.57
CA GLU A 157 -7.74 2.43 9.94
C GLU A 157 -6.84 1.61 10.86
N THR A 158 -5.89 2.24 11.54
CA THR A 158 -5.03 1.58 12.52
C THR A 158 -5.84 1.01 13.68
N ARG A 159 -6.80 1.78 14.23
CA ARG A 159 -7.69 1.31 15.28
C ARG A 159 -8.60 0.17 14.79
N MET A 160 -9.14 0.28 13.60
CA MET A 160 -9.94 -0.77 12.96
C MET A 160 -9.14 -2.07 12.82
N LEU A 161 -7.93 -2.02 12.28
CA LEU A 161 -7.07 -3.19 12.11
C LEU A 161 -6.70 -3.85 13.45
N MET A 162 -6.46 -3.05 14.49
CA MET A 162 -6.18 -3.57 15.83
C MET A 162 -7.39 -4.28 16.46
N ASN A 163 -8.61 -3.94 16.03
CA ASN A 163 -9.86 -4.50 16.55
C ASN A 163 -10.52 -5.51 15.60
N LEU A 164 -9.93 -5.81 14.45
CA LEU A 164 -10.53 -6.62 13.38
C LEU A 164 -11.02 -8.00 13.84
N HIS A 165 -10.31 -8.63 14.77
CA HIS A 165 -10.68 -9.93 15.35
C HIS A 165 -11.47 -9.84 16.65
N LYS A 166 -11.83 -8.65 17.09
CA LYS A 166 -12.68 -8.45 18.26
C LYS A 166 -14.16 -8.46 17.86
N ARG A 167 -15.01 -8.89 18.78
CA ARG A 167 -16.46 -8.96 18.57
C ARG A 167 -17.10 -7.62 18.20
N ALA A 168 -16.49 -6.52 18.64
CA ALA A 168 -16.92 -5.15 18.36
C ALA A 168 -15.78 -4.38 17.66
N TRP A 169 -15.41 -4.82 16.46
CA TRP A 169 -14.36 -4.18 15.65
C TRP A 169 -14.72 -2.71 15.30
N SER A 170 -16.01 -2.41 15.17
CA SER A 170 -16.52 -1.06 14.90
C SER A 170 -16.22 -0.04 16.01
N LYS A 171 -16.00 -0.50 17.25
CA LYS A 171 -15.56 0.39 18.34
C LYS A 171 -14.26 1.13 18.05
N GLY A 172 -13.43 0.60 17.17
CA GLY A 172 -12.23 1.29 16.72
C GLY A 172 -12.49 2.53 15.86
N MET A 173 -13.68 2.64 15.30
CA MET A 173 -14.11 3.75 14.44
C MET A 173 -14.96 4.79 15.20
N GLU A 174 -15.30 4.55 16.48
CA GLU A 174 -15.98 5.54 17.31
C GLU A 174 -15.13 6.81 17.42
N LEU A 175 -15.75 7.94 17.20
CA LEU A 175 -15.12 9.24 17.34
C LEU A 175 -14.73 9.46 18.82
N GLY A 176 -13.54 10.03 19.03
CA GLY A 176 -13.11 10.45 20.37
C GLY A 176 -13.97 11.59 20.90
N SER A 177 -13.87 11.86 22.20
CA SER A 177 -14.52 13.04 22.79
C SER A 177 -13.97 14.32 22.14
N PHE A 178 -14.82 15.33 22.01
CA PHE A 178 -14.43 16.64 21.46
C PHE A 178 -13.20 17.23 22.15
N GLU A 179 -13.13 17.08 23.47
CA GLU A 179 -11.99 17.58 24.28
C GLU A 179 -10.68 16.87 23.94
N SER A 180 -10.70 15.54 23.77
CA SER A 180 -9.52 14.78 23.33
C SER A 180 -9.06 15.23 21.96
N ILE A 181 -9.99 15.35 21.02
CA ILE A 181 -9.70 15.77 19.65
C ILE A 181 -9.13 17.20 19.61
N ALA A 182 -9.68 18.12 20.40
CA ALA A 182 -9.18 19.48 20.49
C ALA A 182 -7.75 19.54 21.04
N ASN A 183 -7.45 18.73 22.06
CA ASN A 183 -6.11 18.64 22.63
C ASN A 183 -5.10 18.05 21.64
N ASP A 184 -5.48 16.99 20.94
CA ASP A 184 -4.63 16.36 19.90
C ASP A 184 -4.35 17.34 18.74
N ASN A 185 -5.37 18.08 18.30
CA ASN A 185 -5.21 19.12 17.28
C ASN A 185 -4.30 20.26 17.75
N ALA A 186 -4.44 20.72 19.00
CA ALA A 186 -3.58 21.76 19.56
C ALA A 186 -2.11 21.32 19.62
N ALA A 187 -1.87 20.07 20.03
CA ALA A 187 -0.53 19.50 20.03
C ALA A 187 0.04 19.38 18.63
N ALA A 188 -0.76 18.91 17.66
CA ALA A 188 -0.36 18.77 16.28
C ALA A 188 -0.06 20.12 15.60
N ILE A 189 -0.86 21.15 15.84
CA ILE A 189 -0.60 22.53 15.37
C ILE A 189 0.70 23.08 15.96
N SER A 190 0.97 22.82 17.23
CA SER A 190 2.24 23.22 17.88
C SER A 190 3.43 22.55 17.22
N GLU A 191 3.31 21.27 16.86
CA GLU A 191 4.37 20.53 16.15
C GLU A 191 4.55 21.07 14.71
N ILE A 192 3.46 21.35 13.97
CA ILE A 192 3.53 21.99 12.65
C ILE A 192 4.25 23.34 12.73
N HIS A 193 3.94 24.13 13.75
CA HIS A 193 4.63 25.41 13.96
C HIS A 193 6.14 25.23 14.21
N ARG A 194 6.52 24.24 15.03
CA ARG A 194 7.92 23.89 15.26
C ARG A 194 8.62 23.46 13.97
N LEU A 195 7.98 22.60 13.19
CA LEU A 195 8.50 22.10 11.90
C LEU A 195 8.60 23.21 10.85
N SER A 196 7.65 24.13 10.82
CA SER A 196 7.69 25.32 9.94
C SER A 196 8.90 26.21 10.23
N LYS A 197 9.22 26.41 11.51
CA LYS A 197 10.45 27.16 11.90
C LYS A 197 11.71 26.42 11.46
N LEU A 198 11.76 25.09 11.61
CA LEU A 198 12.89 24.29 11.14
C LEU A 198 13.05 24.35 9.62
N TYR A 199 11.94 24.28 8.89
CA TYR A 199 11.95 24.40 7.44
C TYR A 199 12.42 25.78 6.98
N HIS A 200 11.93 26.85 7.62
CA HIS A 200 12.38 28.21 7.33
C HIS A 200 13.89 28.37 7.58
N LYS A 201 14.40 27.82 8.68
CA LYS A 201 15.85 27.82 8.97
C LYS A 201 16.63 27.05 7.90
N ALA A 202 16.15 25.89 7.47
CA ALA A 202 16.77 25.10 6.41
C ALA A 202 16.87 25.85 5.08
N ILE A 203 15.82 26.61 4.69
CA ILE A 203 15.83 27.46 3.48
C ILE A 203 16.90 28.55 3.57
N ILE A 204 17.05 29.20 4.73
CA ILE A 204 18.07 30.24 4.93
C ILE A 204 19.47 29.65 4.82
N GLU A 205 19.70 28.49 5.44
CA GLU A 205 20.98 27.77 5.39
C GLU A 205 21.32 27.33 3.96
N GLU A 206 20.34 26.83 3.23
CA GLU A 206 20.48 26.46 1.81
C GLU A 206 20.90 27.66 0.96
N GLY A 207 20.26 28.80 1.15
CA GLY A 207 20.59 30.04 0.42
C GLY A 207 21.98 30.63 0.74
N GLN A 208 22.59 30.25 1.86
CA GLN A 208 23.90 30.73 2.28
C GLN A 208 25.05 29.77 1.99
N THR A 209 24.75 28.53 1.60
CA THR A 209 25.73 27.46 1.43
C THR A 209 25.93 27.14 -0.05
N SER A 210 27.15 26.83 -0.48
CA SER A 210 27.39 26.35 -1.84
C SER A 210 26.74 24.98 -2.06
N LEU A 211 26.23 24.74 -3.30
CA LEU A 211 25.57 23.48 -3.68
C LEU A 211 26.37 22.22 -3.31
N GLU A 212 27.67 22.25 -3.49
CA GLU A 212 28.56 21.10 -3.17
C GLU A 212 28.62 20.82 -1.65
N LYS A 213 28.74 21.86 -0.82
CA LYS A 213 28.73 21.73 0.62
C LYS A 213 27.35 21.29 1.14
N PHE A 214 26.29 21.86 0.58
CA PHE A 214 24.93 21.48 0.95
C PHE A 214 24.65 20.01 0.66
N ALA A 215 25.09 19.49 -0.50
CA ALA A 215 24.94 18.09 -0.88
C ALA A 215 25.63 17.14 0.12
N VAL A 216 26.82 17.51 0.61
CA VAL A 216 27.55 16.71 1.61
C VAL A 216 26.92 16.81 2.99
N ASP A 217 26.55 18.03 3.42
CA ASP A 217 26.00 18.28 4.76
C ASP A 217 24.56 17.77 4.92
N SER A 218 23.83 17.59 3.83
CA SER A 218 22.45 17.07 3.84
C SER A 218 22.37 15.53 3.93
N VAL A 219 23.48 14.82 3.71
CA VAL A 219 23.51 13.35 3.80
C VAL A 219 23.11 12.90 5.20
N GLY A 220 22.06 12.08 5.28
CA GLY A 220 21.52 11.55 6.53
C GLY A 220 20.63 12.50 7.34
N LYS A 221 20.44 13.75 6.91
CA LYS A 221 19.45 14.66 7.51
C LYS A 221 18.05 14.37 6.96
N ILE A 222 17.07 14.42 7.85
CA ILE A 222 15.66 14.30 7.46
C ILE A 222 15.25 15.59 6.77
N ASP A 223 14.64 15.47 5.59
CA ASP A 223 14.10 16.61 4.85
C ASP A 223 12.99 17.31 5.67
N ALA A 224 13.28 18.55 6.08
CA ALA A 224 12.38 19.35 6.89
C ALA A 224 11.06 19.66 6.16
N ARG A 225 11.10 19.84 4.82
CA ARG A 225 9.92 20.07 3.98
C ARG A 225 9.01 18.85 3.97
N LYS A 226 9.58 17.67 3.72
CA LYS A 226 8.83 16.41 3.67
C LYS A 226 8.15 16.14 5.01
N ARG A 227 8.87 16.33 6.11
CA ARG A 227 8.33 16.10 7.46
C ARG A 227 7.21 17.09 7.81
N LEU A 228 7.35 18.35 7.42
CA LEU A 228 6.29 19.35 7.57
C LEU A 228 5.05 18.97 6.75
N GLN A 229 5.24 18.58 5.50
CA GLN A 229 4.14 18.14 4.63
C GLN A 229 3.42 16.92 5.21
N GLU A 230 4.13 15.90 5.63
CA GLU A 230 3.55 14.70 6.26
C GLU A 230 2.73 15.05 7.51
N SER A 231 3.22 15.99 8.33
CA SER A 231 2.49 16.45 9.53
C SER A 231 1.22 17.21 9.18
N VAL A 232 1.26 18.09 8.18
CA VAL A 232 0.08 18.82 7.69
C VAL A 232 -0.94 17.86 7.09
N ASP A 233 -0.51 16.94 6.23
CA ASP A 233 -1.39 15.94 5.60
C ASP A 233 -2.07 15.06 6.65
N SER A 234 -1.34 14.67 7.69
CA SER A 234 -1.88 13.88 8.80
C SER A 234 -2.99 14.63 9.55
N VAL A 235 -2.77 15.91 9.90
CA VAL A 235 -3.76 16.72 10.61
C VAL A 235 -4.98 17.00 9.75
N MET A 236 -4.78 17.32 8.47
CA MET A 236 -5.88 17.54 7.54
C MET A 236 -6.70 16.27 7.35
N GLY A 237 -6.06 15.13 7.13
CA GLY A 237 -6.73 13.84 6.99
C GLY A 237 -7.55 13.48 8.22
N SER A 238 -6.98 13.63 9.42
CA SER A 238 -7.70 13.38 10.69
C SER A 238 -8.93 14.29 10.86
N ASN A 239 -8.79 15.58 10.58
CA ASN A 239 -9.92 16.51 10.71
C ASN A 239 -11.02 16.25 9.66
N ILE A 240 -10.68 15.91 8.42
CA ILE A 240 -11.65 15.54 7.39
C ILE A 240 -12.45 14.30 7.83
N LEU A 241 -11.78 13.27 8.35
CA LEU A 241 -12.44 12.06 8.82
C LEU A 241 -13.36 12.33 9.99
N GLN A 242 -12.99 13.22 10.92
CA GLN A 242 -13.83 13.63 12.02
C GLN A 242 -15.07 14.39 11.57
N ILE A 243 -14.91 15.32 10.62
CA ILE A 243 -16.03 16.06 10.03
C ILE A 243 -17.00 15.10 9.34
N LEU A 244 -16.47 14.17 8.53
CA LEU A 244 -17.30 13.16 7.85
C LEU A 244 -18.01 12.25 8.86
N GLY A 245 -17.34 11.80 9.91
CA GLY A 245 -17.94 11.00 10.98
C GLY A 245 -19.07 11.76 11.68
N THR A 246 -18.84 13.03 12.04
CA THR A 246 -19.86 13.87 12.66
C THR A 246 -21.06 14.12 11.74
N MET A 247 -20.80 14.34 10.44
CA MET A 247 -21.88 14.49 9.46
C MET A 247 -22.70 13.21 9.31
N LEU A 248 -22.07 12.05 9.26
CA LEU A 248 -22.77 10.76 9.20
C LEU A 248 -23.60 10.51 10.46
N ASP A 249 -23.07 10.77 11.64
CA ASP A 249 -23.82 10.68 12.90
C ASP A 249 -25.05 11.61 12.92
N SER A 250 -24.92 12.83 12.39
CA SER A 250 -26.01 13.78 12.37
C SER A 250 -27.09 13.48 11.32
N VAL A 251 -26.78 12.71 10.29
CA VAL A 251 -27.73 12.39 9.19
C VAL A 251 -28.32 10.98 9.34
N ALA A 252 -27.57 10.04 9.91
CA ALA A 252 -27.96 8.63 10.00
C ALA A 252 -28.61 8.25 11.34
N PHE A 253 -28.41 9.03 12.40
CA PHE A 253 -28.91 8.81 13.75
C PHE A 253 -29.43 10.11 14.37
#